data_0468a5e947833c47cb688884597b4744
#
_entry.id   0468a5e947833c47cb688884597b4744
#
_cell.length_a   1.000
_cell.length_b   1.000
_cell.length_c   1.000
_cell.angle_alpha   90.00
_cell.angle_beta   90.00
_cell.angle_gamma   90.00
#
_symmetry.space_group_name_H-M   'P 1'
#
loop_
_entity.id
_entity.type
_entity.pdbx_description
1 polymer ?
#
loop_
_entity_poly.entity_id
_entity_poly.type
_entity_poly.pdbx_seq_one_letter_code
_entity_poly.pdbx_strand_id
1 'polypeptide(L)'
;MKRNILPGLLVISILVSSVFFSGCKDKKQIGPSYTDWTAPSSVSEKEEQASSSTTLQATETPTPTPSPEPTATPTPSPSPTPVPEYVEPTLEGGPKWYNGYVDPRSVRAEIVSNPDDIAVLVNKYYASPESYVPELVWAKYSASQQLRPEAAEAWEKMHDACLADIGQDLYLISGYRSWATQTASFNNAIPRRGLDKAVCKNAYPGRSEHPLGLALDINIKSDPEIRDNFVYTKAGQWVLEHGHEYGFIWRYPAEKGHITGYGVEGWHFRFVGVDVATEMYEKKISTLEEYYGKPQILPDDYNE
;
A
#
# COMPACT_ATOMS: atom_id res chain seq x y z
N MET A 1 2.71 -78.61 42.54
CA MET A 1 3.69 -77.71 41.89
C MET A 1 2.90 -76.66 41.10
N LYS A 2 2.79 -75.44 41.60
CA LYS A 2 2.08 -74.29 40.93
C LYS A 2 3.14 -73.35 40.42
N ARG A 3 3.17 -73.11 39.14
CA ARG A 3 4.05 -72.11 38.48
C ARG A 3 3.23 -70.87 38.31
N ASN A 4 3.65 -69.75 38.94
CA ASN A 4 3.13 -68.41 38.76
C ASN A 4 3.72 -67.83 37.50
N ILE A 5 2.86 -67.33 36.61
CA ILE A 5 3.21 -66.55 35.44
C ILE A 5 2.85 -65.10 35.76
N LEU A 6 3.83 -64.17 35.77
CA LEU A 6 3.64 -62.72 35.83
C LEU A 6 3.17 -62.17 34.47
N PRO A 7 2.26 -61.26 34.41
CA PRO A 7 1.93 -60.56 33.18
C PRO A 7 2.92 -59.41 32.92
N GLY A 8 3.47 -59.42 31.71
CA GLY A 8 4.34 -58.33 31.22
C GLY A 8 3.58 -57.04 30.97
N LEU A 9 4.13 -55.94 31.48
CA LEU A 9 3.66 -54.59 31.25
C LEU A 9 4.05 -54.15 29.82
N LEU A 10 3.05 -53.96 28.95
CA LEU A 10 3.21 -53.37 27.62
C LEU A 10 3.25 -51.83 27.75
N VAL A 11 4.44 -51.26 27.66
CA VAL A 11 4.60 -49.80 27.57
C VAL A 11 4.31 -49.37 26.15
N ILE A 12 3.13 -48.78 25.93
CA ILE A 12 2.78 -48.13 24.66
C ILE A 12 3.40 -46.71 24.69
N SER A 13 4.51 -46.53 23.99
CA SER A 13 5.06 -45.22 23.70
C SER A 13 4.16 -44.52 22.67
N ILE A 14 3.35 -43.58 23.13
CA ILE A 14 2.62 -42.68 22.25
C ILE A 14 3.62 -41.63 21.70
N LEU A 15 4.06 -41.80 20.46
CA LEU A 15 4.75 -40.77 19.69
C LEU A 15 3.72 -39.66 19.37
N VAL A 16 3.74 -38.57 20.14
CA VAL A 16 3.03 -37.35 19.79
C VAL A 16 3.83 -36.68 18.66
N SER A 17 3.41 -36.93 17.43
CA SER A 17 3.88 -36.17 16.27
C SER A 17 3.33 -34.73 16.40
N SER A 18 4.18 -33.82 16.87
CA SER A 18 3.90 -32.40 16.82
C SER A 18 3.93 -31.94 15.36
N VAL A 19 2.75 -31.82 14.75
CA VAL A 19 2.60 -31.15 13.44
C VAL A 19 2.83 -29.66 13.67
N PHE A 20 4.02 -29.19 13.33
CA PHE A 20 4.30 -27.76 13.28
C PHE A 20 3.50 -27.15 12.12
N PHE A 21 2.42 -26.47 12.44
CA PHE A 21 1.76 -25.56 11.51
C PHE A 21 2.70 -24.38 11.23
N SER A 22 3.30 -24.38 10.05
CA SER A 22 4.03 -23.22 9.52
C SER A 22 3.01 -22.20 9.03
N GLY A 23 2.49 -21.36 9.94
CA GLY A 23 1.67 -20.22 9.59
C GLY A 23 2.51 -19.15 8.86
N CYS A 24 1.85 -18.18 8.20
CA CYS A 24 2.46 -16.98 7.61
C CYS A 24 3.20 -16.08 8.64
N LYS A 25 3.57 -16.62 9.77
CA LYS A 25 4.45 -15.98 10.74
C LYS A 25 5.88 -16.12 10.25
N ASP A 26 6.35 -15.16 9.47
CA ASP A 26 7.78 -14.98 9.25
C ASP A 26 8.43 -14.62 10.59
N LYS A 27 8.77 -15.65 11.38
CA LYS A 27 9.60 -15.48 12.58
C LYS A 27 11.06 -15.33 12.17
N LYS A 28 11.39 -14.21 11.54
CA LYS A 28 12.71 -13.58 11.59
C LYS A 28 12.50 -12.08 11.49
N GLN A 29 12.29 -11.47 12.64
CA GLN A 29 12.48 -10.05 12.82
C GLN A 29 13.97 -9.77 12.62
N ILE A 30 14.34 -9.18 11.50
CA ILE A 30 15.67 -8.65 11.24
C ILE A 30 15.47 -7.14 11.05
N GLY A 31 15.55 -6.38 12.14
CA GLY A 31 15.45 -4.92 12.15
C GLY A 31 14.61 -4.40 13.32
N PRO A 32 14.78 -3.13 13.71
CA PRO A 32 13.96 -2.51 14.75
C PRO A 32 12.50 -2.41 14.31
N SER A 33 11.57 -2.58 15.25
CA SER A 33 10.16 -2.35 15.00
C SER A 33 9.91 -0.85 14.79
N TYR A 34 8.90 -0.49 14.00
CA TYR A 34 8.49 0.91 13.78
C TYR A 34 8.17 1.64 15.10
N THR A 35 7.82 0.90 16.14
CA THR A 35 7.52 1.44 17.49
C THR A 35 8.73 1.93 18.25
N ASP A 36 9.96 1.51 17.85
CA ASP A 36 11.21 1.88 18.53
C ASP A 36 11.93 3.07 17.87
N TRP A 37 11.32 3.65 16.80
CA TRP A 37 11.94 4.76 16.09
C TRP A 37 11.76 6.08 16.83
N THR A 38 12.87 6.72 17.21
CA THR A 38 12.94 8.08 17.75
C THR A 38 13.60 8.99 16.71
N ALA A 39 12.89 10.06 16.29
CA ALA A 39 13.41 11.04 15.35
C ALA A 39 14.74 11.66 15.87
N PRO A 40 15.76 11.81 15.02
CA PRO A 40 16.95 12.56 15.38
C PRO A 40 16.59 14.05 15.54
N SER A 41 17.12 14.65 16.61
CA SER A 41 16.92 16.07 16.94
C SER A 41 17.50 16.97 15.86
N SER A 42 16.71 17.97 15.43
CA SER A 42 17.01 19.00 14.44
C SER A 42 18.39 19.64 14.61
N VAL A 43 19.15 19.75 13.52
CA VAL A 43 20.36 20.57 13.41
C VAL A 43 19.98 21.95 12.91
N SER A 44 20.46 22.94 13.64
CA SER A 44 20.19 24.38 13.56
C SER A 44 20.46 25.03 12.19
N GLU A 45 19.60 25.98 11.89
CA GLU A 45 19.72 27.03 10.85
C GLU A 45 21.07 27.75 10.87
N LYS A 46 21.60 28.02 9.68
CA LYS A 46 22.54 29.11 9.42
C LYS A 46 21.98 29.98 8.33
N GLU A 47 21.60 31.19 8.74
CA GLU A 47 21.38 32.32 7.85
C GLU A 47 22.69 32.72 7.16
N GLU A 48 22.64 32.99 5.84
CA GLU A 48 23.65 33.80 5.17
C GLU A 48 22.98 34.81 4.23
N GLN A 49 23.20 36.07 4.58
CA GLN A 49 22.81 37.28 3.81
C GLN A 49 23.81 37.52 2.68
N ALA A 50 23.33 37.90 1.49
CA ALA A 50 24.02 38.80 0.55
C ALA A 50 23.01 39.38 -0.46
N SER A 51 22.71 40.59 -0.38
CA SER A 51 23.29 41.77 -1.03
C SER A 51 22.86 42.02 -2.50
N SER A 52 22.12 43.11 -2.61
CA SER A 52 21.64 43.91 -3.74
C SER A 52 22.56 44.03 -4.97
N SER A 53 21.96 44.13 -6.20
CA SER A 53 22.20 45.28 -7.08
C SER A 53 21.31 45.30 -8.33
N THR A 54 20.65 46.43 -8.52
CA THR A 54 20.58 47.30 -9.73
C THR A 54 19.65 46.89 -10.89
N THR A 55 18.60 47.67 -10.97
CA THR A 55 17.62 47.95 -12.03
C THR A 55 18.27 48.34 -13.33
N LEU A 56 17.83 47.78 -14.45
CA LEU A 56 17.78 48.44 -15.76
C LEU A 56 16.39 48.27 -16.35
N GLN A 57 15.79 49.42 -16.60
CA GLN A 57 14.46 49.67 -17.14
C GLN A 57 14.50 49.51 -18.67
N ALA A 58 13.77 48.55 -19.23
CA ALA A 58 13.53 48.46 -20.67
C ALA A 58 12.12 48.94 -21.01
N THR A 59 12.02 49.84 -21.95
CA THR A 59 10.83 50.48 -22.49
C THR A 59 10.01 49.47 -23.29
N GLU A 60 8.75 49.27 -22.91
CA GLU A 60 7.82 48.36 -23.61
C GLU A 60 7.17 49.07 -24.81
N THR A 61 7.21 48.38 -25.96
CA THR A 61 6.45 48.73 -27.17
C THR A 61 5.08 48.04 -27.09
N PRO A 62 3.94 48.71 -27.38
CA PRO A 62 2.63 48.07 -27.25
C PRO A 62 2.40 47.01 -28.33
N THR A 63 2.08 45.81 -27.88
CA THR A 63 1.64 44.66 -28.70
C THR A 63 0.16 44.83 -29.09
N PRO A 64 -0.25 44.55 -30.35
CA PRO A 64 -1.64 44.64 -30.75
C PRO A 64 -2.50 43.54 -30.08
N THR A 65 -3.66 43.95 -29.59
CA THR A 65 -4.68 43.09 -28.99
C THR A 65 -5.21 42.06 -29.99
N PRO A 66 -5.17 40.74 -29.68
CA PRO A 66 -5.79 39.74 -30.54
C PRO A 66 -7.32 39.82 -30.49
N SER A 67 -7.94 39.69 -31.66
CA SER A 67 -9.39 39.56 -31.86
C SER A 67 -9.95 38.32 -31.14
N PRO A 68 -11.14 38.37 -30.54
CA PRO A 68 -11.70 37.20 -29.85
C PRO A 68 -12.01 36.08 -30.83
N GLU A 69 -11.48 34.89 -30.54
CA GLU A 69 -11.77 33.64 -31.21
C GLU A 69 -13.21 33.19 -30.90
N PRO A 70 -13.97 32.63 -31.84
CA PRO A 70 -15.34 32.19 -31.59
C PRO A 70 -15.39 31.07 -30.55
N THR A 71 -16.12 31.31 -29.47
CA THR A 71 -16.37 30.34 -28.39
C THR A 71 -17.06 29.09 -28.95
N ALA A 72 -16.42 27.94 -28.88
CA ALA A 72 -17.02 26.68 -29.27
C ALA A 72 -18.21 26.35 -28.34
N THR A 73 -19.34 26.02 -28.93
CA THR A 73 -20.53 25.56 -28.22
C THR A 73 -20.22 24.23 -27.53
N PRO A 74 -20.47 24.07 -26.22
CA PRO A 74 -20.20 22.81 -25.55
C PRO A 74 -21.04 21.66 -26.14
N THR A 75 -20.36 20.63 -26.61
CA THR A 75 -21.00 19.38 -27.00
C THR A 75 -21.61 18.74 -25.75
N PRO A 76 -22.87 18.28 -25.76
CA PRO A 76 -23.46 17.63 -24.59
C PRO A 76 -22.66 16.40 -24.22
N SER A 77 -22.23 16.33 -22.95
CA SER A 77 -21.57 15.14 -22.38
C SER A 77 -22.49 13.93 -22.49
N PRO A 78 -22.00 12.78 -22.95
CA PRO A 78 -22.82 11.57 -23.00
C PRO A 78 -23.35 11.23 -21.60
N SER A 79 -24.64 10.95 -21.50
CA SER A 79 -25.28 10.47 -20.27
C SER A 79 -24.53 9.23 -19.75
N PRO A 80 -24.19 9.15 -18.46
CA PRO A 80 -23.49 7.97 -17.93
C PRO A 80 -24.33 6.72 -18.18
N THR A 81 -23.75 5.75 -18.85
CA THR A 81 -24.34 4.39 -18.98
C THR A 81 -24.47 3.82 -17.55
N PRO A 82 -25.61 3.26 -17.16
CA PRO A 82 -25.76 2.67 -15.85
C PRO A 82 -24.70 1.57 -15.68
N VAL A 83 -23.87 1.73 -14.67
CA VAL A 83 -22.85 0.75 -14.29
C VAL A 83 -23.59 -0.47 -13.72
N PRO A 84 -23.32 -1.70 -14.19
CA PRO A 84 -23.88 -2.89 -13.59
C PRO A 84 -23.51 -2.93 -12.11
N GLU A 85 -24.49 -3.10 -11.23
CA GLU A 85 -24.26 -3.24 -9.80
C GLU A 85 -23.39 -4.49 -9.58
N TYR A 86 -22.20 -4.30 -9.00
CA TYR A 86 -21.29 -5.41 -8.65
C TYR A 86 -21.97 -6.25 -7.57
N VAL A 87 -22.40 -7.46 -7.93
CA VAL A 87 -22.91 -8.45 -6.97
C VAL A 87 -21.75 -9.30 -6.50
N GLU A 88 -21.25 -9.03 -5.30
CA GLU A 88 -20.26 -9.90 -4.66
C GLU A 88 -20.80 -11.30 -4.49
N PRO A 89 -20.02 -12.35 -4.82
CA PRO A 89 -20.41 -13.71 -4.52
C PRO A 89 -20.51 -13.88 -2.98
N THR A 90 -21.73 -14.04 -2.49
CA THR A 90 -21.96 -14.47 -1.09
C THR A 90 -21.65 -15.95 -1.00
N LEU A 91 -20.57 -16.30 -0.30
CA LEU A 91 -20.32 -17.69 0.05
C LEU A 91 -21.22 -18.07 1.23
N GLU A 92 -21.99 -19.16 1.07
CA GLU A 92 -22.73 -19.77 2.18
C GLU A 92 -21.73 -20.14 3.31
N GLY A 93 -22.08 -19.84 4.56
CA GLY A 93 -21.33 -20.30 5.73
C GLY A 93 -20.48 -19.23 6.45
N GLY A 94 -20.64 -17.94 6.13
CA GLY A 94 -19.98 -16.84 6.83
C GLY A 94 -18.51 -16.64 6.45
N PRO A 95 -17.78 -15.71 7.13
CA PRO A 95 -16.40 -15.38 6.85
C PRO A 95 -15.47 -16.59 6.98
N LYS A 96 -14.57 -16.78 6.01
CA LYS A 96 -13.53 -17.81 6.04
C LYS A 96 -12.18 -17.16 6.32
N TRP A 97 -11.43 -17.77 7.23
CA TRP A 97 -10.16 -17.25 7.70
C TRP A 97 -9.02 -18.20 7.36
N TYR A 98 -7.88 -17.62 6.96
CA TYR A 98 -6.65 -18.34 6.65
C TYR A 98 -5.49 -17.67 7.38
N ASN A 99 -4.91 -18.34 8.39
CA ASN A 99 -3.80 -17.80 9.19
C ASN A 99 -4.09 -16.39 9.79
N GLY A 100 -5.30 -16.15 10.28
CA GLY A 100 -5.71 -14.87 10.83
C GLY A 100 -6.11 -13.81 9.79
N TYR A 101 -6.14 -14.15 8.50
CA TYR A 101 -6.56 -13.26 7.41
C TYR A 101 -7.89 -13.72 6.80
N VAL A 102 -8.84 -12.81 6.70
CA VAL A 102 -10.14 -13.13 6.08
C VAL A 102 -9.97 -13.35 4.57
N ASP A 103 -10.65 -14.38 4.05
CA ASP A 103 -10.79 -14.55 2.60
C ASP A 103 -11.75 -13.47 2.06
N PRO A 104 -11.27 -12.55 1.22
CA PRO A 104 -12.10 -11.47 0.71
C PRO A 104 -13.31 -11.94 -0.10
N ARG A 105 -13.29 -13.19 -0.60
CA ARG A 105 -14.42 -13.78 -1.32
C ARG A 105 -15.54 -14.27 -0.40
N SER A 106 -15.27 -14.34 0.91
CA SER A 106 -16.22 -14.81 1.93
C SER A 106 -16.88 -13.69 2.73
N VAL A 107 -16.55 -12.44 2.43
CA VAL A 107 -17.13 -11.25 3.08
C VAL A 107 -17.57 -10.24 2.03
N ARG A 108 -18.69 -9.54 2.33
CA ARG A 108 -19.16 -8.43 1.50
C ARG A 108 -18.32 -7.19 1.82
N ALA A 109 -17.83 -6.51 0.77
CA ALA A 109 -17.22 -5.20 0.93
C ALA A 109 -18.25 -4.08 0.71
N GLU A 110 -18.06 -2.99 1.43
CA GLU A 110 -18.71 -1.72 1.14
C GLU A 110 -18.02 -1.06 -0.05
N ILE A 111 -18.79 -0.69 -1.07
CA ILE A 111 -18.24 0.07 -2.21
C ILE A 111 -18.04 1.51 -1.76
N VAL A 112 -16.79 2.02 -1.88
CA VAL A 112 -16.47 3.39 -1.50
C VAL A 112 -17.23 4.37 -2.39
N SER A 113 -17.84 5.39 -1.77
CA SER A 113 -18.69 6.37 -2.48
C SER A 113 -17.90 7.40 -3.26
N ASN A 114 -16.66 7.68 -2.86
CA ASN A 114 -15.76 8.63 -3.52
C ASN A 114 -14.37 8.02 -3.75
N PRO A 115 -14.16 7.25 -4.84
CA PRO A 115 -12.86 6.67 -5.14
C PRO A 115 -11.82 7.70 -5.63
N ASP A 116 -12.25 8.94 -5.93
CA ASP A 116 -11.34 10.04 -6.31
C ASP A 116 -10.67 10.69 -5.09
N ASP A 117 -11.16 10.46 -3.89
CA ASP A 117 -10.50 10.93 -2.66
C ASP A 117 -9.11 10.27 -2.55
N ILE A 118 -8.06 11.11 -2.46
CA ILE A 118 -6.67 10.63 -2.38
C ILE A 118 -6.39 9.83 -1.11
N ALA A 119 -7.15 10.07 -0.05
CA ALA A 119 -7.01 9.36 1.22
C ALA A 119 -8.09 8.28 1.42
N VAL A 120 -8.85 7.91 0.37
CA VAL A 120 -9.89 6.88 0.45
C VAL A 120 -9.32 5.56 1.00
N LEU A 121 -10.02 4.97 1.96
CA LEU A 121 -9.65 3.66 2.51
C LEU A 121 -10.19 2.54 1.60
N VAL A 122 -9.26 1.73 1.06
CA VAL A 122 -9.57 0.49 0.34
C VAL A 122 -8.83 -0.65 1.02
N ASN A 123 -9.56 -1.70 1.39
CA ASN A 123 -9.03 -2.92 2.00
C ASN A 123 -10.00 -4.09 1.80
N LYS A 124 -9.93 -5.17 2.58
CA LYS A 124 -10.79 -6.35 2.41
C LYS A 124 -12.28 -6.08 2.62
N TYR A 125 -12.65 -4.98 3.27
CA TYR A 125 -14.02 -4.60 3.62
C TYR A 125 -14.52 -3.34 2.93
N TYR A 126 -13.61 -2.58 2.31
CA TYR A 126 -13.89 -1.39 1.52
C TYR A 126 -13.31 -1.56 0.13
N ALA A 127 -14.15 -1.52 -0.90
CA ALA A 127 -13.76 -1.80 -2.28
C ALA A 127 -13.97 -0.59 -3.19
N SER A 128 -13.04 -0.38 -4.12
CA SER A 128 -13.27 0.55 -5.23
C SER A 128 -14.32 -0.04 -6.19
N PRO A 129 -15.10 0.78 -6.91
CA PRO A 129 -15.98 0.29 -7.96
C PRO A 129 -15.20 -0.39 -9.10
N GLU A 130 -15.75 -1.45 -9.70
CA GLU A 130 -15.13 -2.15 -10.84
C GLU A 130 -14.90 -1.23 -12.03
N SER A 131 -15.84 -0.31 -12.28
CA SER A 131 -15.77 0.65 -13.38
C SER A 131 -14.83 1.83 -13.14
N TYR A 132 -14.26 1.95 -11.93
CA TYR A 132 -13.40 3.07 -11.59
C TYR A 132 -12.06 2.99 -12.31
N VAL A 133 -11.77 4.01 -13.10
CA VAL A 133 -10.49 4.23 -13.76
C VAL A 133 -10.12 5.70 -13.56
N PRO A 134 -9.09 6.01 -12.77
CA PRO A 134 -8.66 7.39 -12.55
C PRO A 134 -7.99 7.98 -13.80
N GLU A 135 -7.81 9.31 -13.80
CA GLU A 135 -6.85 9.95 -14.70
C GLU A 135 -5.44 9.43 -14.38
N LEU A 136 -4.67 9.11 -15.44
CA LEU A 136 -3.36 8.48 -15.30
C LEU A 136 -2.32 9.17 -16.15
N VAL A 137 -1.12 9.34 -15.59
CA VAL A 137 0.08 9.82 -16.29
C VAL A 137 1.22 8.80 -16.15
N TRP A 138 2.15 8.83 -17.10
CA TRP A 138 3.36 8.01 -17.00
C TRP A 138 4.29 8.60 -15.93
N ALA A 139 4.60 7.80 -14.93
CA ALA A 139 5.54 8.16 -13.88
C ALA A 139 6.99 8.02 -14.36
N LYS A 140 7.84 9.01 -14.08
CA LYS A 140 9.30 8.89 -14.29
C LYS A 140 9.90 7.88 -13.29
N TYR A 141 11.16 7.51 -13.54
CA TYR A 141 11.91 6.60 -12.66
C TYR A 141 11.18 5.26 -12.41
N SER A 142 10.54 4.73 -13.45
CA SER A 142 9.66 3.57 -13.33
C SER A 142 9.88 2.54 -14.42
N ALA A 143 9.36 1.33 -14.21
CA ALA A 143 9.23 0.26 -15.21
C ALA A 143 8.05 0.52 -16.16
N SER A 144 7.93 1.73 -16.75
CA SER A 144 6.78 2.14 -17.57
C SER A 144 5.46 1.98 -16.80
N GLN A 145 5.39 2.54 -15.60
CA GLN A 145 4.23 2.53 -14.74
C GLN A 145 3.45 3.84 -14.83
N GLN A 146 2.16 3.76 -14.57
CA GLN A 146 1.27 4.92 -14.49
C GLN A 146 0.79 5.13 -13.07
N LEU A 147 0.57 6.40 -12.72
CA LEU A 147 -0.03 6.86 -11.46
C LEU A 147 -1.03 7.96 -11.75
N ARG A 148 -1.84 8.32 -10.77
CA ARG A 148 -2.58 9.59 -10.80
C ARG A 148 -1.59 10.75 -10.85
N PRO A 149 -1.95 11.89 -11.49
CA PRO A 149 -1.04 13.03 -11.70
C PRO A 149 -0.37 13.51 -10.40
N GLU A 150 -1.16 13.67 -9.32
CA GLU A 150 -0.68 14.13 -8.02
C GLU A 150 0.29 13.15 -7.34
N ALA A 151 0.03 11.86 -7.47
CA ALA A 151 0.92 10.83 -6.94
C ALA A 151 2.20 10.70 -7.76
N ALA A 152 2.13 10.90 -9.08
CA ALA A 152 3.30 10.90 -9.96
C ALA A 152 4.22 12.08 -9.68
N GLU A 153 3.67 13.29 -9.52
CA GLU A 153 4.43 14.48 -9.16
C GLU A 153 5.12 14.33 -7.79
N ALA A 154 4.39 13.81 -6.80
CA ALA A 154 4.92 13.55 -5.47
C ALA A 154 6.03 12.49 -5.49
N TRP A 155 5.85 11.41 -6.26
CA TRP A 155 6.85 10.37 -6.48
C TRP A 155 8.15 10.92 -7.07
N GLU A 156 8.06 11.75 -8.12
CA GLU A 156 9.23 12.36 -8.75
C GLU A 156 10.02 13.24 -7.77
N LYS A 157 9.32 14.04 -6.96
CA LYS A 157 9.95 14.86 -5.92
C LYS A 157 10.63 14.01 -4.85
N MET A 158 9.98 12.96 -4.36
CA MET A 158 10.53 12.03 -3.37
C MET A 158 11.76 11.30 -3.91
N HIS A 159 11.73 10.85 -5.17
CA HIS A 159 12.88 10.24 -5.84
C HIS A 159 14.08 11.19 -5.89
N ASP A 160 13.87 12.43 -6.40
CA ASP A 160 14.94 13.39 -6.59
C ASP A 160 15.58 13.80 -5.24
N ALA A 161 14.78 13.94 -4.19
CA ALA A 161 15.26 14.22 -2.84
C ALA A 161 16.08 13.03 -2.27
N CYS A 162 15.57 11.81 -2.36
CA CYS A 162 16.32 10.62 -1.89
C CYS A 162 17.66 10.45 -2.62
N LEU A 163 17.67 10.71 -3.93
CA LEU A 163 18.89 10.68 -4.73
C LEU A 163 19.88 11.76 -4.29
N ALA A 164 19.41 12.98 -4.02
CA ALA A 164 20.22 14.10 -3.56
C ALA A 164 20.79 13.87 -2.16
N ASP A 165 19.95 13.42 -1.22
CA ASP A 165 20.31 13.30 0.19
C ASP A 165 21.24 12.13 0.48
N ILE A 166 20.95 10.97 -0.10
CA ILE A 166 21.64 9.73 0.25
C ILE A 166 22.21 8.95 -0.94
N GLY A 167 22.07 9.47 -2.17
CA GLY A 167 22.57 8.84 -3.38
C GLY A 167 21.87 7.55 -3.75
N GLN A 168 20.61 7.36 -3.35
CA GLN A 168 19.82 6.17 -3.67
C GLN A 168 18.79 6.48 -4.76
N ASP A 169 18.94 5.78 -5.90
CA ASP A 169 18.07 5.90 -7.09
C ASP A 169 16.83 5.03 -6.88
N LEU A 170 15.76 5.60 -6.30
CA LEU A 170 14.49 4.91 -6.10
C LEU A 170 13.88 4.51 -7.45
N TYR A 171 13.16 3.41 -7.49
CA TYR A 171 12.57 2.89 -8.71
C TYR A 171 11.16 2.35 -8.49
N LEU A 172 10.18 2.83 -9.26
CA LEU A 172 8.80 2.38 -9.23
C LEU A 172 8.65 1.12 -10.10
N ILE A 173 8.41 0.01 -9.44
CA ILE A 173 8.28 -1.32 -10.04
C ILE A 173 6.85 -1.54 -10.53
N SER A 174 5.84 -1.18 -9.70
CA SER A 174 4.43 -1.36 -10.00
C SER A 174 3.64 -0.17 -9.47
N GLY A 175 2.85 0.47 -10.33
CA GLY A 175 1.94 1.55 -10.02
C GLY A 175 0.48 1.13 -10.24
N TYR A 176 -0.25 1.83 -11.12
CA TYR A 176 -1.61 1.49 -11.48
C TYR A 176 -1.73 0.07 -12.04
N ARG A 177 -2.72 -0.66 -11.55
CA ARG A 177 -3.17 -1.94 -12.11
C ARG A 177 -4.68 -1.88 -12.35
N SER A 178 -5.11 -2.14 -13.58
CA SER A 178 -6.54 -2.23 -13.88
C SER A 178 -7.21 -3.34 -13.06
N TRP A 179 -8.53 -3.26 -12.92
CA TRP A 179 -9.32 -4.34 -12.30
C TRP A 179 -9.04 -5.71 -12.93
N ALA A 180 -8.98 -5.80 -14.26
CA ALA A 180 -8.67 -7.04 -14.96
C ALA A 180 -7.27 -7.57 -14.62
N THR A 181 -6.26 -6.69 -14.54
CA THR A 181 -4.89 -7.05 -14.14
C THR A 181 -4.86 -7.54 -12.70
N GLN A 182 -5.58 -6.89 -11.80
CA GLN A 182 -5.66 -7.30 -10.39
C GLN A 182 -6.36 -8.65 -10.25
N THR A 183 -7.41 -8.89 -11.03
CA THR A 183 -8.11 -10.20 -11.10
C THR A 183 -7.14 -11.32 -11.52
N ALA A 184 -6.37 -11.08 -12.58
CA ALA A 184 -5.37 -12.04 -13.03
C ALA A 184 -4.27 -12.27 -11.98
N SER A 185 -3.82 -11.20 -11.30
CA SER A 185 -2.81 -11.27 -10.23
C SER A 185 -3.26 -12.17 -9.09
N PHE A 186 -4.47 -11.96 -8.57
CA PHE A 186 -5.03 -12.77 -7.48
C PHE A 186 -5.23 -14.23 -7.91
N ASN A 187 -5.88 -14.46 -9.04
CA ASN A 187 -6.16 -15.82 -9.55
C ASN A 187 -4.88 -16.61 -9.81
N ASN A 188 -3.84 -15.95 -10.32
CA ASN A 188 -2.53 -16.57 -10.56
C ASN A 188 -1.73 -16.81 -9.28
N ALA A 189 -2.02 -16.12 -8.18
CA ALA A 189 -1.35 -16.33 -6.90
C ALA A 189 -1.76 -17.66 -6.26
N ILE A 190 -3.03 -18.06 -6.39
CA ILE A 190 -3.58 -19.29 -5.78
C ILE A 190 -2.82 -20.55 -6.18
N PRO A 191 -2.64 -20.89 -7.46
CA PRO A 191 -1.91 -22.10 -7.85
C PRO A 191 -0.42 -22.05 -7.54
N ARG A 192 0.16 -20.84 -7.43
CA ARG A 192 1.61 -20.66 -7.17
C ARG A 192 1.99 -20.70 -5.70
N ARG A 193 1.11 -20.22 -4.81
CA ARG A 193 1.42 -19.98 -3.38
C ARG A 193 0.53 -20.75 -2.42
N GLY A 194 -0.60 -21.30 -2.90
CA GLY A 194 -1.70 -21.79 -2.08
C GLY A 194 -2.66 -20.65 -1.69
N LEU A 195 -3.89 -21.02 -1.38
CA LEU A 195 -4.96 -20.07 -1.08
C LEU A 195 -4.67 -19.23 0.18
N ASP A 196 -4.17 -19.83 1.23
CA ASP A 196 -3.81 -19.19 2.51
C ASP A 196 -2.81 -18.03 2.30
N LYS A 197 -1.74 -18.28 1.53
CA LYS A 197 -0.75 -17.24 1.20
C LYS A 197 -1.28 -16.21 0.21
N ALA A 198 -2.13 -16.63 -0.74
CA ALA A 198 -2.75 -15.70 -1.67
C ALA A 198 -3.67 -14.72 -0.94
N VAL A 199 -4.48 -15.21 0.00
CA VAL A 199 -5.35 -14.38 0.84
C VAL A 199 -4.57 -13.39 1.71
N CYS A 200 -3.40 -13.81 2.22
CA CYS A 200 -2.54 -12.98 3.07
C CYS A 200 -1.81 -11.87 2.29
N LYS A 201 -1.32 -12.17 1.06
CA LYS A 201 -0.35 -11.32 0.33
C LYS A 201 -0.90 -10.71 -0.97
N ASN A 202 -2.06 -11.12 -1.44
CA ASN A 202 -2.60 -10.64 -2.70
C ASN A 202 -4.00 -10.06 -2.49
N ALA A 203 -4.20 -8.82 -2.89
CA ALA A 203 -5.52 -8.21 -2.82
C ALA A 203 -6.46 -8.78 -3.89
N TYR A 204 -7.71 -9.04 -3.47
CA TYR A 204 -8.79 -9.40 -4.36
C TYR A 204 -9.20 -8.19 -5.23
N PRO A 205 -9.75 -8.38 -6.45
CA PRO A 205 -10.24 -7.28 -7.26
C PRO A 205 -11.15 -6.33 -6.48
N GLY A 206 -10.96 -5.03 -6.69
CA GLY A 206 -11.64 -3.97 -5.96
C GLY A 206 -11.09 -3.67 -4.56
N ARG A 207 -10.36 -4.60 -3.95
CA ARG A 207 -9.81 -4.47 -2.58
C ARG A 207 -8.31 -4.21 -2.56
N SER A 208 -7.76 -3.85 -3.72
CA SER A 208 -6.40 -3.40 -3.95
C SER A 208 -6.37 -1.89 -4.12
N GLU A 209 -5.34 -1.25 -3.61
CA GLU A 209 -5.12 0.18 -3.80
C GLU A 209 -4.53 0.54 -5.17
N HIS A 210 -3.95 -0.42 -5.90
CA HIS A 210 -3.38 -0.18 -7.22
C HIS A 210 -4.38 0.33 -8.28
N PRO A 211 -5.66 -0.12 -8.31
CA PRO A 211 -6.66 0.46 -9.20
C PRO A 211 -7.00 1.92 -8.92
N LEU A 212 -6.63 2.45 -7.75
CA LEU A 212 -6.77 3.87 -7.43
C LEU A 212 -5.70 4.74 -8.12
N GLY A 213 -4.60 4.15 -8.64
CA GLY A 213 -3.48 4.90 -9.18
C GLY A 213 -2.65 5.65 -8.13
N LEU A 214 -2.79 5.29 -6.84
CA LEU A 214 -2.19 5.93 -5.68
C LEU A 214 -1.21 5.04 -4.93
N ALA A 215 -1.07 3.77 -5.33
CA ALA A 215 -0.18 2.79 -4.72
C ALA A 215 1.11 2.61 -5.53
N LEU A 216 2.21 2.45 -4.82
CA LEU A 216 3.55 2.33 -5.37
C LEU A 216 4.24 1.10 -4.76
N ASP A 217 4.63 0.14 -5.61
CA ASP A 217 5.58 -0.89 -5.22
C ASP A 217 6.97 -0.43 -5.67
N ILE A 218 7.87 -0.18 -4.72
CA ILE A 218 9.17 0.46 -4.98
C ILE A 218 10.36 -0.36 -4.44
N ASN A 219 11.51 -0.15 -5.08
CA ASN A 219 12.84 -0.52 -4.61
C ASN A 219 13.86 0.49 -5.19
N ILE A 220 15.12 0.13 -5.26
CA ILE A 220 16.15 0.91 -5.95
C ILE A 220 16.38 0.38 -7.36
N LYS A 221 16.84 1.23 -8.26
CA LYS A 221 17.05 0.90 -9.67
C LYS A 221 18.11 -0.19 -9.91
N SER A 222 19.06 -0.32 -9.00
CA SER A 222 20.09 -1.38 -9.05
C SER A 222 19.56 -2.76 -8.57
N ASP A 223 18.39 -2.81 -7.91
CA ASP A 223 17.69 -4.03 -7.51
C ASP A 223 16.17 -3.83 -7.71
N PRO A 224 15.68 -3.83 -8.96
CA PRO A 224 14.30 -3.50 -9.29
C PRO A 224 13.35 -4.68 -9.07
N GLU A 225 13.44 -5.32 -7.92
CA GLU A 225 12.59 -6.44 -7.52
C GLU A 225 11.77 -6.11 -6.28
N ILE A 226 10.56 -6.66 -6.21
CA ILE A 226 9.68 -6.56 -5.03
C ILE A 226 10.27 -7.40 -3.89
N ARG A 227 10.61 -6.73 -2.77
CA ARG A 227 11.25 -7.37 -1.61
C ARG A 227 10.68 -6.89 -0.30
N ASP A 228 10.28 -7.80 0.57
CA ASP A 228 9.79 -7.52 1.93
C ASP A 228 10.80 -6.71 2.78
N ASN A 229 12.09 -6.88 2.50
CA ASN A 229 13.15 -6.21 3.26
C ASN A 229 13.54 -4.82 2.75
N PHE A 230 12.86 -4.25 1.75
CA PHE A 230 13.17 -2.91 1.24
C PHE A 230 13.17 -1.86 2.36
N VAL A 231 12.17 -1.85 3.23
CA VAL A 231 12.08 -0.88 4.34
C VAL A 231 13.25 -0.94 5.32
N TYR A 232 14.03 -2.02 5.34
CA TYR A 232 15.22 -2.16 6.18
C TYR A 232 16.51 -1.76 5.46
N THR A 233 16.44 -1.37 4.20
CA THR A 233 17.58 -0.85 3.44
C THR A 233 17.79 0.64 3.74
N LYS A 234 18.97 1.20 3.36
CA LYS A 234 19.23 2.64 3.49
C LYS A 234 18.16 3.49 2.78
N ALA A 235 17.74 3.08 1.58
CA ALA A 235 16.69 3.74 0.82
C ALA A 235 15.33 3.65 1.51
N GLY A 236 14.96 2.45 1.98
CA GLY A 236 13.70 2.23 2.68
C GLY A 236 13.61 3.01 3.98
N GLN A 237 14.69 3.09 4.76
CA GLN A 237 14.72 3.89 5.99
C GLN A 237 14.55 5.39 5.70
N TRP A 238 15.18 5.90 4.65
CA TRP A 238 14.97 7.28 4.20
C TRP A 238 13.50 7.52 3.81
N VAL A 239 12.88 6.60 3.06
CA VAL A 239 11.46 6.73 2.69
C VAL A 239 10.53 6.65 3.91
N LEU A 240 10.84 5.83 4.93
CA LEU A 240 10.07 5.81 6.18
C LEU A 240 10.18 7.12 6.96
N GLU A 241 11.34 7.78 6.92
CA GLU A 241 11.59 9.05 7.60
C GLU A 241 10.98 10.25 6.87
N HIS A 242 11.11 10.32 5.54
CA HIS A 242 10.79 11.49 4.73
C HIS A 242 9.58 11.33 3.81
N GLY A 243 9.08 10.11 3.61
CA GLY A 243 7.98 9.85 2.66
C GLY A 243 6.72 10.66 2.96
N HIS A 244 6.44 10.95 4.23
CA HIS A 244 5.29 11.77 4.65
C HIS A 244 5.35 13.21 4.13
N GLU A 245 6.56 13.78 3.97
CA GLU A 245 6.78 15.13 3.41
C GLU A 245 6.33 15.22 1.94
N TYR A 246 6.25 14.07 1.27
CA TYR A 246 5.77 13.90 -0.12
C TYR A 246 4.38 13.28 -0.18
N GLY A 247 3.72 13.04 0.96
CA GLY A 247 2.38 12.49 1.03
C GLY A 247 2.28 10.97 0.97
N PHE A 248 3.38 10.24 1.20
CA PHE A 248 3.42 8.77 1.20
C PHE A 248 3.46 8.19 2.60
N ILE A 249 2.76 7.07 2.77
CA ILE A 249 2.80 6.23 3.98
C ILE A 249 3.25 4.82 3.63
N TRP A 250 3.93 4.13 4.55
CA TRP A 250 4.11 2.69 4.48
C TRP A 250 2.80 2.00 4.82
N ARG A 251 2.19 1.35 3.82
CA ARG A 251 0.79 0.93 3.92
C ARG A 251 0.56 -0.33 4.75
N TYR A 252 1.47 -1.30 4.69
CA TYR A 252 1.33 -2.60 5.34
C TYR A 252 2.52 -2.89 6.24
N PRO A 253 2.63 -2.19 7.39
CA PRO A 253 3.75 -2.35 8.32
C PRO A 253 3.70 -3.69 9.05
N ALA A 254 4.87 -4.10 9.56
CA ALA A 254 4.99 -5.28 10.38
C ALA A 254 4.05 -5.21 11.61
N GLU A 255 3.56 -6.37 12.05
CA GLU A 255 2.68 -6.50 13.24
C GLU A 255 1.30 -5.85 13.12
N LYS A 256 0.97 -5.19 12.00
CA LYS A 256 -0.33 -4.56 11.74
C LYS A 256 -1.24 -5.36 10.80
N GLY A 257 -0.86 -6.58 10.46
CA GLY A 257 -1.64 -7.43 9.54
C GLY A 257 -3.06 -7.72 10.03
N HIS A 258 -3.25 -7.80 11.35
CA HIS A 258 -4.55 -7.98 12.00
C HIS A 258 -5.46 -6.73 11.87
N ILE A 259 -4.89 -5.54 11.58
CA ILE A 259 -5.63 -4.29 11.33
C ILE A 259 -5.88 -4.11 9.85
N THR A 260 -4.83 -4.24 9.02
CA THR A 260 -4.89 -3.97 7.58
C THR A 260 -5.55 -5.10 6.78
N GLY A 261 -5.56 -6.31 7.33
CA GLY A 261 -6.01 -7.52 6.65
C GLY A 261 -4.98 -8.11 5.68
N TYR A 262 -3.76 -7.55 5.61
CA TYR A 262 -2.67 -8.00 4.76
C TYR A 262 -1.38 -8.22 5.55
N GLY A 263 -0.57 -9.18 5.12
CA GLY A 263 0.77 -9.38 5.69
C GLY A 263 1.70 -8.22 5.34
N VAL A 264 2.81 -8.12 6.07
CA VAL A 264 3.81 -7.08 5.83
C VAL A 264 4.26 -7.02 4.36
N GLU A 265 4.30 -5.82 3.81
CA GLU A 265 4.81 -5.53 2.48
C GLU A 265 5.78 -4.35 2.56
N GLY A 266 7.08 -4.65 2.65
CA GLY A 266 8.12 -3.64 2.81
C GLY A 266 8.33 -2.74 1.60
N TRP A 267 7.75 -3.09 0.46
CA TRP A 267 7.84 -2.37 -0.81
C TRP A 267 6.65 -1.46 -1.10
N HIS A 268 5.50 -1.67 -0.42
CA HIS A 268 4.21 -1.05 -0.78
C HIS A 268 3.97 0.25 -0.01
N PHE A 269 3.95 1.34 -0.76
CA PHE A 269 3.67 2.67 -0.25
C PHE A 269 2.38 3.21 -0.88
N ARG A 270 1.68 4.07 -0.13
CA ARG A 270 0.43 4.67 -0.55
C ARG A 270 0.50 6.19 -0.46
N PHE A 271 0.15 6.87 -1.56
CA PHE A 271 -0.07 8.31 -1.57
C PHE A 271 -1.43 8.65 -0.95
N VAL A 272 -1.42 9.47 0.07
CA VAL A 272 -2.61 9.96 0.80
C VAL A 272 -2.65 11.48 0.91
N GLY A 273 -1.71 12.17 0.25
CA GLY A 273 -1.51 13.61 0.37
C GLY A 273 -0.65 13.98 1.57
N VAL A 274 0.02 15.13 1.48
CA VAL A 274 1.01 15.58 2.48
C VAL A 274 0.36 15.77 3.85
N ASP A 275 -0.81 16.40 3.90
CA ASP A 275 -1.49 16.71 5.16
C ASP A 275 -1.79 15.43 5.97
N VAL A 276 -2.41 14.43 5.33
CA VAL A 276 -2.76 13.14 5.99
C VAL A 276 -1.50 12.38 6.36
N ALA A 277 -0.53 12.26 5.45
CA ALA A 277 0.70 11.52 5.70
C ALA A 277 1.51 12.14 6.85
N THR A 278 1.64 13.46 6.89
CA THR A 278 2.34 14.18 7.95
C THR A 278 1.62 14.05 9.29
N GLU A 279 0.28 14.20 9.31
CA GLU A 279 -0.50 13.99 10.53
C GLU A 279 -0.34 12.56 11.09
N MET A 280 -0.38 11.53 10.22
CA MET A 280 -0.13 10.15 10.60
C MET A 280 1.28 9.96 11.18
N TYR A 281 2.29 10.55 10.55
CA TYR A 281 3.68 10.49 10.99
C TYR A 281 3.89 11.12 12.37
N GLU A 282 3.43 12.37 12.55
CA GLU A 282 3.56 13.13 13.81
C GLU A 282 2.82 12.46 14.96
N LYS A 283 1.61 11.93 14.70
CA LYS A 283 0.79 11.23 15.69
C LYS A 283 1.17 9.76 15.88
N LYS A 284 2.16 9.24 15.13
CA LYS A 284 2.58 7.84 15.15
C LYS A 284 1.45 6.85 14.85
N ILE A 285 0.56 7.24 13.93
CA ILE A 285 -0.53 6.39 13.42
C ILE A 285 0.02 5.56 12.27
N SER A 286 0.01 4.25 12.39
CA SER A 286 0.74 3.35 11.48
C SER A 286 -0.09 2.87 10.29
N THR A 287 -1.43 2.95 10.34
CA THR A 287 -2.32 2.43 9.30
C THR A 287 -3.46 3.40 9.00
N LEU A 288 -4.00 3.37 7.77
CA LEU A 288 -5.19 4.15 7.42
C LEU A 288 -6.42 3.71 8.22
N GLU A 289 -6.50 2.44 8.57
CA GLU A 289 -7.57 1.91 9.40
C GLU A 289 -7.58 2.58 10.79
N GLU A 290 -6.41 2.72 11.42
CA GLU A 290 -6.26 3.45 12.70
C GLU A 290 -6.57 4.94 12.53
N TYR A 291 -6.11 5.56 11.44
CA TYR A 291 -6.36 6.97 11.15
C TYR A 291 -7.85 7.30 11.05
N TYR A 292 -8.63 6.43 10.40
CA TYR A 292 -10.08 6.60 10.25
C TYR A 292 -10.90 6.03 11.41
N GLY A 293 -10.26 5.48 12.45
CA GLY A 293 -10.95 4.82 13.56
C GLY A 293 -11.83 3.64 13.09
N LYS A 294 -11.43 2.95 12.02
CA LYS A 294 -12.14 1.79 11.50
C LYS A 294 -11.88 0.60 12.42
N PRO A 295 -12.93 -0.19 12.75
CA PRO A 295 -12.75 -1.34 13.62
C PRO A 295 -11.79 -2.34 13.00
N GLN A 296 -10.97 -2.95 13.85
CA GLN A 296 -10.23 -4.16 13.50
C GLN A 296 -11.20 -5.26 13.12
N ILE A 297 -10.87 -6.00 12.08
CA ILE A 297 -11.69 -7.09 11.59
C ILE A 297 -10.90 -8.37 11.80
N LEU A 298 -11.14 -8.99 12.94
CA LEU A 298 -10.49 -10.20 13.39
C LEU A 298 -11.50 -11.34 13.48
N PRO A 299 -11.08 -12.61 13.35
CA PRO A 299 -11.93 -13.72 13.71
C PRO A 299 -12.29 -13.68 15.20
N ASP A 300 -13.47 -14.21 15.55
CA ASP A 300 -13.97 -14.23 16.94
C ASP A 300 -13.03 -14.96 17.92
N ASP A 301 -12.19 -15.86 17.43
CA ASP A 301 -11.22 -16.67 18.17
C ASP A 301 -9.77 -16.15 18.04
N TYR A 302 -9.57 -14.97 17.48
CA TYR A 302 -8.23 -14.40 17.33
C TYR A 302 -7.67 -14.02 18.72
N ASN A 303 -6.55 -14.64 19.08
CA ASN A 303 -5.76 -14.28 20.27
C ASN A 303 -4.41 -13.71 19.79
N GLU A 304 -4.08 -12.48 20.21
CA GLU A 304 -2.83 -11.81 19.93
C GLU A 304 -1.59 -12.57 20.45
#